data_12a579476f87189fdb2f5fe4c3f71af3
#
_entry.id   12a579476f87189fdb2f5fe4c3f71af3
#
_cell.length_a   1.000
_cell.length_b   1.000
_cell.length_c   1.000
_cell.angle_alpha   90.00
_cell.angle_beta   90.00
_cell.angle_gamma   90.00
#
_symmetry.space_group_name_H-M   'P 1'
#
loop_
_entity.id
_entity.type
_entity.pdbx_description
1 polymer ?
#
loop_
_entity_poly.entity_id
_entity_poly.type
_entity_poly.pdbx_seq_one_letter_code
_entity_poly.pdbx_strand_id
1 'polypeptide(L)'
;MSAQSLKVLIVAGGLTHERDVSVRSGRRVANSLVNQGFAAKVVDFDQNLPSAIKDFQPDVIWPLVHGSIGEDGSLQTLLEGTGIPYVGSTPAQAMLASNKPTAKALVGSAGLDTPGWIALPQLLFRQLGAQNVLKMIEAGLTFPLVVKPSSGGSALGMSKAYDAGDLRSAMVDAFSYEEHVMLERYVAGRDIAVSVIDLEDGPLALPPVEVATDDGHYDYEARYTTDESEYFVPARLSDDEMTDVQSAAIQIHELLGLRDLSRIDFIADEDGNFWFIDANVSPGMTDTSLFPQAAEATGSFDEICASIVEYVAQRA
;
A
#
# COMPACT_ATOMS: atom_id res chain seq x y z
N MET A 1 26.69 21.75 -22.90
CA MET A 1 26.81 20.34 -22.46
C MET A 1 25.38 19.90 -22.25
N SER A 2 24.89 18.91 -23.00
CA SER A 2 23.56 18.32 -22.69
C SER A 2 23.68 17.74 -21.29
N ALA A 3 22.80 18.15 -20.38
CA ALA A 3 22.67 17.48 -19.07
C ALA A 3 22.50 15.99 -19.35
N GLN A 4 23.37 15.18 -18.75
CA GLN A 4 23.28 13.74 -18.92
C GLN A 4 21.95 13.31 -18.27
N SER A 5 21.09 12.63 -19.03
CA SER A 5 19.80 12.16 -18.54
C SER A 5 20.02 11.22 -17.37
N LEU A 6 19.32 11.43 -16.25
CA LEU A 6 19.37 10.52 -15.09
C LEU A 6 18.99 9.10 -15.51
N LYS A 7 19.69 8.13 -14.96
CA LYS A 7 19.46 6.71 -15.18
C LYS A 7 18.63 6.12 -14.03
N VAL A 8 17.47 5.61 -14.33
CA VAL A 8 16.56 5.05 -13.35
C VAL A 8 16.42 3.54 -13.56
N LEU A 9 16.77 2.75 -12.54
CA LEU A 9 16.57 1.31 -12.54
C LEU A 9 15.28 0.99 -11.79
N ILE A 10 14.28 0.48 -12.51
CA ILE A 10 13.02 0.05 -11.92
C ILE A 10 13.14 -1.44 -11.60
N VAL A 11 12.99 -1.80 -10.32
CA VAL A 11 13.02 -3.18 -9.85
C VAL A 11 11.58 -3.66 -9.67
N ALA A 12 11.16 -4.67 -10.46
CA ALA A 12 9.79 -5.16 -10.46
C ALA A 12 9.77 -6.70 -10.56
N GLY A 13 8.61 -7.33 -10.40
CA GLY A 13 8.47 -8.79 -10.48
C GLY A 13 8.68 -9.47 -9.13
N GLY A 14 9.62 -10.40 -9.05
CA GLY A 14 9.84 -11.22 -7.84
C GLY A 14 8.93 -12.46 -7.79
N LEU A 15 8.96 -13.18 -6.66
CA LEU A 15 8.24 -14.44 -6.44
C LEU A 15 6.96 -14.27 -5.60
N THR A 16 6.34 -13.11 -5.63
CA THR A 16 5.10 -12.83 -4.89
C THR A 16 3.86 -13.16 -5.71
N HIS A 17 2.73 -13.32 -5.07
CA HIS A 17 1.42 -13.46 -5.74
C HIS A 17 1.05 -12.22 -6.58
N GLU A 18 1.66 -11.07 -6.28
CA GLU A 18 1.44 -9.78 -6.94
C GLU A 18 2.42 -9.49 -8.09
N ARG A 19 3.17 -10.51 -8.54
CA ARG A 19 4.18 -10.37 -9.60
C ARG A 19 3.67 -9.66 -10.86
N ASP A 20 2.50 -10.02 -11.33
CA ASP A 20 1.93 -9.44 -12.57
C ASP A 20 1.61 -7.95 -12.41
N VAL A 21 1.09 -7.56 -11.26
CA VAL A 21 0.84 -6.17 -10.90
C VAL A 21 2.16 -5.40 -10.83
N SER A 22 3.17 -5.98 -10.19
CA SER A 22 4.51 -5.42 -10.07
C SER A 22 5.14 -5.17 -11.46
N VAL A 23 5.12 -6.15 -12.34
CA VAL A 23 5.68 -6.02 -13.70
C VAL A 23 4.94 -4.96 -14.52
N ARG A 24 3.60 -4.90 -14.42
CA ARG A 24 2.80 -3.86 -15.11
C ARG A 24 3.12 -2.46 -14.55
N SER A 25 3.18 -2.31 -13.22
CA SER A 25 3.56 -1.07 -12.54
C SER A 25 4.95 -0.60 -13.00
N GLY A 26 5.94 -1.49 -12.99
CA GLY A 26 7.29 -1.18 -13.41
C GLY A 26 7.39 -0.72 -14.86
N ARG A 27 6.64 -1.36 -15.77
CA ARG A 27 6.60 -0.95 -17.18
C ARG A 27 5.95 0.41 -17.38
N ARG A 28 4.85 0.70 -16.67
CA ARG A 28 4.17 1.99 -16.76
C ARG A 28 5.08 3.12 -16.27
N VAL A 29 5.70 2.98 -15.11
CA VAL A 29 6.66 3.97 -14.58
C VAL A 29 7.86 4.14 -15.52
N ALA A 30 8.41 3.06 -16.09
CA ALA A 30 9.50 3.16 -17.05
C ALA A 30 9.11 3.95 -18.29
N ASN A 31 7.93 3.70 -18.86
CA ASN A 31 7.42 4.43 -20.02
C ASN A 31 7.20 5.91 -19.68
N SER A 32 6.62 6.21 -18.54
CA SER A 32 6.42 7.55 -18.02
C SER A 32 7.75 8.31 -17.94
N LEU A 33 8.76 7.72 -17.32
CA LEU A 33 10.10 8.33 -17.20
C LEU A 33 10.80 8.52 -18.54
N VAL A 34 10.65 7.56 -19.48
CA VAL A 34 11.21 7.71 -20.84
C VAL A 34 10.53 8.87 -21.58
N ASN A 35 9.20 9.05 -21.43
CA ASN A 35 8.48 10.20 -22.00
C ASN A 35 9.02 11.54 -21.46
N GLN A 36 9.48 11.57 -20.23
CA GLN A 36 10.07 12.73 -19.56
C GLN A 36 11.60 12.88 -19.82
N GLY A 37 12.19 12.01 -20.66
CA GLY A 37 13.58 12.10 -21.09
C GLY A 37 14.59 11.40 -20.20
N PHE A 38 14.17 10.59 -19.23
CA PHE A 38 15.06 9.77 -18.40
C PHE A 38 15.52 8.50 -19.13
N ALA A 39 16.69 7.98 -18.75
CA ALA A 39 17.14 6.67 -19.18
C ALA A 39 16.61 5.60 -18.21
N ALA A 40 15.43 5.05 -18.48
CA ALA A 40 14.77 4.08 -17.59
C ALA A 40 14.95 2.65 -18.07
N LYS A 41 15.18 1.70 -17.12
CA LYS A 41 15.30 0.27 -17.38
C LYS A 41 14.57 -0.54 -16.32
N VAL A 42 13.69 -1.45 -16.74
CA VAL A 42 13.02 -2.42 -15.84
C VAL A 42 13.88 -3.68 -15.73
N VAL A 43 14.06 -4.17 -14.51
CA VAL A 43 14.72 -5.45 -14.21
C VAL A 43 13.87 -6.26 -13.25
N ASP A 44 13.97 -7.59 -13.37
CA ASP A 44 13.27 -8.48 -12.44
C ASP A 44 13.99 -8.50 -11.07
N PHE A 45 13.21 -8.66 -10.03
CA PHE A 45 13.74 -8.92 -8.70
C PHE A 45 14.14 -10.41 -8.60
N ASP A 46 15.31 -10.73 -9.16
CA ASP A 46 15.90 -12.07 -9.21
C ASP A 46 17.41 -12.04 -8.95
N GLN A 47 18.06 -13.21 -9.11
CA GLN A 47 19.50 -13.39 -8.92
C GLN A 47 20.38 -12.49 -9.81
N ASN A 48 19.84 -11.89 -10.87
CA ASN A 48 20.59 -11.03 -11.80
C ASN A 48 20.58 -9.55 -11.37
N LEU A 49 19.78 -9.18 -10.36
CA LEU A 49 19.68 -7.80 -9.89
C LEU A 49 21.03 -7.14 -9.57
N PRO A 50 21.97 -7.80 -8.84
CA PRO A 50 23.29 -7.20 -8.56
C PRO A 50 24.09 -6.89 -9.83
N SER A 51 24.05 -7.79 -10.83
CA SER A 51 24.72 -7.58 -12.11
C SER A 51 24.05 -6.45 -12.90
N ALA A 52 22.73 -6.38 -12.89
CA ALA A 52 21.99 -5.34 -13.57
C ALA A 52 22.29 -3.93 -12.99
N ILE A 53 22.40 -3.80 -11.65
CA ILE A 53 22.81 -2.57 -10.98
C ILE A 53 24.24 -2.18 -11.42
N LYS A 54 25.18 -3.13 -11.37
CA LYS A 54 26.59 -2.89 -11.75
C LYS A 54 26.73 -2.46 -13.21
N ASP A 55 26.02 -3.12 -14.12
CA ASP A 55 26.16 -2.88 -15.56
C ASP A 55 25.44 -1.58 -16.00
N PHE A 56 24.28 -1.30 -15.42
CA PHE A 56 23.49 -0.12 -15.77
C PHE A 56 23.99 1.14 -15.08
N GLN A 57 24.55 1.02 -13.86
CA GLN A 57 25.02 2.14 -13.04
C GLN A 57 23.93 3.21 -12.88
N PRO A 58 22.80 2.90 -12.22
CA PRO A 58 21.71 3.84 -12.06
C PRO A 58 22.08 4.98 -11.11
N ASP A 59 21.51 6.17 -11.35
CA ASP A 59 21.54 7.30 -10.42
C ASP A 59 20.45 7.15 -9.35
N VAL A 60 19.32 6.50 -9.70
CA VAL A 60 18.19 6.22 -8.80
C VAL A 60 17.66 4.80 -9.05
N ILE A 61 17.27 4.12 -7.98
CA ILE A 61 16.53 2.86 -8.05
C ILE A 61 15.07 3.12 -7.64
N TRP A 62 14.11 2.62 -8.43
CA TRP A 62 12.69 2.64 -8.05
C TRP A 62 12.20 1.21 -7.80
N PRO A 63 12.04 0.79 -6.53
CA PRO A 63 11.48 -0.52 -6.19
C PRO A 63 9.95 -0.50 -6.36
N LEU A 64 9.45 -1.38 -7.21
CA LEU A 64 8.03 -1.62 -7.47
C LEU A 64 7.71 -3.11 -7.33
N VAL A 65 8.39 -3.79 -6.42
CA VAL A 65 8.06 -5.17 -6.03
C VAL A 65 6.91 -5.10 -5.01
N HIS A 66 5.74 -5.57 -5.41
CA HIS A 66 4.58 -5.61 -4.54
C HIS A 66 4.54 -6.88 -3.70
N GLY A 67 3.87 -6.80 -2.54
CA GLY A 67 3.80 -7.87 -1.56
C GLY A 67 4.92 -7.85 -0.54
N SER A 68 4.96 -8.88 0.35
CA SER A 68 5.73 -8.85 1.59
C SER A 68 7.18 -8.38 1.43
N ILE A 69 7.97 -9.05 0.61
CA ILE A 69 9.42 -8.77 0.49
C ILE A 69 9.73 -7.39 -0.11
N GLY A 70 8.81 -6.84 -0.89
CA GLY A 70 8.96 -5.50 -1.49
C GLY A 70 8.52 -4.37 -0.56
N GLU A 71 7.68 -4.67 0.44
CA GLU A 71 7.01 -3.68 1.27
C GLU A 71 7.34 -3.79 2.76
N ASP A 72 7.95 -4.90 3.22
CA ASP A 72 8.29 -5.16 4.61
C ASP A 72 9.65 -4.59 5.08
N GLY A 73 10.34 -3.85 4.22
CA GLY A 73 11.67 -3.31 4.50
C GLY A 73 12.84 -4.20 4.06
N SER A 74 12.57 -5.43 3.62
CA SER A 74 13.62 -6.37 3.20
C SER A 74 14.35 -5.90 1.95
N LEU A 75 13.61 -5.54 0.91
CA LEU A 75 14.19 -4.98 -0.33
C LEU A 75 14.89 -3.65 -0.05
N GLN A 76 14.28 -2.77 0.73
CA GLN A 76 14.85 -1.48 1.10
C GLN A 76 16.19 -1.64 1.83
N THR A 77 16.29 -2.62 2.75
CA THR A 77 17.55 -2.94 3.43
C THR A 77 18.65 -3.35 2.44
N LEU A 78 18.31 -4.15 1.44
CA LEU A 78 19.24 -4.53 0.37
C LEU A 78 19.69 -3.31 -0.45
N LEU A 79 18.74 -2.42 -0.79
CA LEU A 79 19.02 -1.22 -1.57
C LEU A 79 19.90 -0.22 -0.82
N GLU A 80 19.70 0.00 0.47
CA GLU A 80 20.60 0.81 1.30
C GLU A 80 22.06 0.33 1.24
N GLY A 81 22.25 -0.98 1.19
CA GLY A 81 23.59 -1.59 1.05
C GLY A 81 24.29 -1.26 -0.26
N THR A 82 23.57 -0.77 -1.29
CA THR A 82 24.17 -0.35 -2.58
C THR A 82 24.74 1.06 -2.54
N GLY A 83 24.30 1.91 -1.59
CA GLY A 83 24.64 3.33 -1.53
C GLY A 83 23.99 4.18 -2.66
N ILE A 84 23.12 3.60 -3.47
CA ILE A 84 22.40 4.31 -4.53
C ILE A 84 21.07 4.82 -3.97
N PRO A 85 20.70 6.09 -4.17
CA PRO A 85 19.39 6.60 -3.79
C PRO A 85 18.25 5.77 -4.38
N TYR A 86 17.22 5.52 -3.59
CA TYR A 86 16.03 4.79 -4.06
C TYR A 86 14.74 5.50 -3.64
N VAL A 87 13.71 5.31 -4.45
CA VAL A 87 12.36 5.85 -4.22
C VAL A 87 11.65 5.05 -3.13
N GLY A 88 11.00 5.75 -2.21
CA GLY A 88 10.16 5.19 -1.18
C GLY A 88 10.77 5.20 0.21
N SER A 89 10.04 4.61 1.15
CA SER A 89 10.33 4.62 2.59
C SER A 89 11.59 3.83 2.95
N THR A 90 12.22 4.18 4.06
CA THR A 90 13.37 3.43 4.62
C THR A 90 12.93 2.04 5.11
N PRO A 91 13.87 1.09 5.35
CA PRO A 91 13.52 -0.25 5.83
C PRO A 91 12.67 -0.24 7.09
N ALA A 92 13.01 0.60 8.07
CA ALA A 92 12.30 0.67 9.34
C ALA A 92 10.87 1.21 9.18
N GLN A 93 10.68 2.20 8.33
CA GLN A 93 9.39 2.80 8.02
C GLN A 93 8.50 1.84 7.22
N ALA A 94 9.07 1.17 6.22
CA ALA A 94 8.38 0.16 5.44
C ALA A 94 7.90 -1.01 6.32
N MET A 95 8.78 -1.55 7.16
CA MET A 95 8.45 -2.61 8.13
C MET A 95 7.32 -2.18 9.10
N LEU A 96 7.36 -0.92 9.57
CA LEU A 96 6.36 -0.39 10.48
C LEU A 96 4.99 -0.25 9.80
N ALA A 97 4.96 0.32 8.61
CA ALA A 97 3.71 0.58 7.88
C ALA A 97 3.07 -0.70 7.34
N SER A 98 3.88 -1.66 6.85
CA SER A 98 3.38 -2.94 6.33
C SER A 98 2.78 -3.85 7.41
N ASN A 99 3.15 -3.66 8.67
CA ASN A 99 2.56 -4.36 9.81
C ASN A 99 1.28 -3.64 10.27
N LYS A 100 0.12 -4.07 9.74
CA LYS A 100 -1.18 -3.44 10.01
C LYS A 100 -1.48 -3.23 11.50
N PRO A 101 -1.29 -4.23 12.39
CA PRO A 101 -1.47 -4.04 13.83
C PRO A 101 -0.62 -2.90 14.41
N THR A 102 0.65 -2.81 14.00
CA THR A 102 1.57 -1.76 14.49
C THR A 102 1.15 -0.40 13.96
N ALA A 103 0.88 -0.28 12.65
CA ALA A 103 0.43 0.98 12.04
C ALA A 103 -0.87 1.47 12.70
N LYS A 104 -1.87 0.60 12.89
CA LYS A 104 -3.14 0.93 13.54
C LYS A 104 -2.97 1.35 15.00
N ALA A 105 -2.08 0.68 15.75
CA ALA A 105 -1.79 1.07 17.13
C ALA A 105 -1.20 2.48 17.21
N LEU A 106 -0.28 2.84 16.31
CA LEU A 106 0.29 4.19 16.23
C LEU A 106 -0.76 5.22 15.83
N VAL A 107 -1.51 4.96 14.77
CA VAL A 107 -2.57 5.86 14.27
C VAL A 107 -3.62 6.11 15.36
N GLY A 108 -4.10 5.06 16.02
CA GLY A 108 -5.05 5.18 17.13
C GLY A 108 -4.46 5.94 18.33
N SER A 109 -3.17 5.76 18.64
CA SER A 109 -2.51 6.50 19.73
C SER A 109 -2.34 8.00 19.44
N ALA A 110 -2.33 8.37 18.17
CA ALA A 110 -2.32 9.76 17.72
C ALA A 110 -3.72 10.41 17.70
N GLY A 111 -4.76 9.67 18.06
CA GLY A 111 -6.15 10.15 18.13
C GLY A 111 -6.91 10.11 16.81
N LEU A 112 -6.38 9.40 15.80
CA LEU A 112 -7.08 9.14 14.54
C LEU A 112 -7.90 7.86 14.63
N ASP A 113 -9.05 7.85 13.99
CA ASP A 113 -9.97 6.73 14.06
C ASP A 113 -9.47 5.53 13.25
N THR A 114 -9.52 4.36 13.88
CA THR A 114 -9.27 3.05 13.24
C THR A 114 -10.21 2.01 13.85
N PRO A 115 -10.75 1.07 13.06
CA PRO A 115 -11.62 0.04 13.61
C PRO A 115 -10.92 -0.78 14.70
N GLY A 116 -11.65 -1.16 15.74
CA GLY A 116 -11.11 -2.06 16.77
C GLY A 116 -10.64 -3.39 16.18
N TRP A 117 -9.49 -3.89 16.63
CA TRP A 117 -8.85 -5.07 16.04
C TRP A 117 -8.15 -5.95 17.08
N ILE A 118 -7.92 -7.23 16.72
CA ILE A 118 -7.07 -8.19 17.43
C ILE A 118 -6.17 -8.88 16.40
N ALA A 119 -4.88 -9.03 16.69
CA ALA A 119 -3.97 -9.81 15.86
C ALA A 119 -3.44 -11.02 16.63
N LEU A 120 -3.44 -12.18 15.99
CA LEU A 120 -3.11 -13.46 16.63
C LEU A 120 -2.20 -14.31 15.72
N PRO A 121 -1.12 -14.91 16.29
CA PRO A 121 -0.30 -15.85 15.56
C PRO A 121 -0.96 -17.23 15.48
N GLN A 122 -0.75 -17.95 14.38
CA GLN A 122 -1.21 -19.32 14.18
C GLN A 122 -0.75 -20.25 15.31
N LEU A 123 0.45 -20.03 15.85
CA LEU A 123 1.02 -20.82 16.93
C LEU A 123 0.14 -20.83 18.18
N LEU A 124 -0.54 -19.72 18.49
CA LEU A 124 -1.47 -19.63 19.63
C LEU A 124 -2.61 -20.66 19.51
N PHE A 125 -3.15 -20.81 18.29
CA PHE A 125 -4.22 -21.79 18.01
C PHE A 125 -3.73 -23.23 18.12
N ARG A 126 -2.49 -23.50 17.73
CA ARG A 126 -1.86 -24.83 17.89
C ARG A 126 -1.61 -25.18 19.36
N GLN A 127 -1.24 -24.20 20.18
CA GLN A 127 -0.93 -24.44 21.60
C GLN A 127 -2.17 -24.53 22.47
N LEU A 128 -3.14 -23.65 22.29
CA LEU A 128 -4.32 -23.55 23.16
C LEU A 128 -5.53 -24.32 22.63
N GLY A 129 -5.49 -24.75 21.37
CA GLY A 129 -6.61 -25.34 20.66
C GLY A 129 -7.54 -24.27 20.05
N ALA A 130 -7.85 -24.42 18.77
CA ALA A 130 -8.62 -23.44 18.00
C ALA A 130 -9.96 -23.07 18.65
N GLN A 131 -10.71 -24.05 19.16
CA GLN A 131 -12.00 -23.83 19.80
C GLN A 131 -11.91 -22.92 21.04
N ASN A 132 -10.87 -23.07 21.84
CA ASN A 132 -10.69 -22.27 23.05
C ASN A 132 -10.35 -20.82 22.71
N VAL A 133 -9.43 -20.63 21.77
CA VAL A 133 -9.04 -19.29 21.32
C VAL A 133 -10.23 -18.56 20.70
N LEU A 134 -10.99 -19.22 19.81
CA LEU A 134 -12.18 -18.64 19.18
C LEU A 134 -13.23 -18.20 20.22
N LYS A 135 -13.53 -19.03 21.22
CA LYS A 135 -14.45 -18.66 22.31
C LYS A 135 -13.98 -17.43 23.10
N MET A 136 -12.67 -17.28 23.30
CA MET A 136 -12.12 -16.11 23.98
C MET A 136 -12.26 -14.84 23.12
N ILE A 137 -12.09 -14.96 21.81
CA ILE A 137 -12.22 -13.85 20.86
C ILE A 137 -13.70 -13.44 20.71
N GLU A 138 -14.59 -14.41 20.52
CA GLU A 138 -16.04 -14.18 20.35
C GLU A 138 -16.64 -13.37 21.50
N ALA A 139 -16.09 -13.48 22.71
CA ALA A 139 -16.54 -12.72 23.86
C ALA A 139 -16.18 -11.22 23.80
N GLY A 140 -15.21 -10.84 23.00
CA GLY A 140 -14.69 -9.46 22.90
C GLY A 140 -14.93 -8.80 21.53
N LEU A 141 -15.41 -9.52 20.53
CA LEU A 141 -15.61 -9.00 19.17
C LEU A 141 -17.08 -9.09 18.77
N THR A 142 -17.56 -8.03 18.14
CA THR A 142 -18.94 -7.94 17.61
C THR A 142 -18.90 -8.20 16.11
N PHE A 143 -19.68 -9.16 15.63
CA PHE A 143 -19.85 -9.40 14.19
C PHE A 143 -20.65 -8.26 13.52
N PRO A 144 -20.43 -7.97 12.23
CA PRO A 144 -19.49 -8.63 11.34
C PRO A 144 -18.04 -8.21 11.56
N LEU A 145 -17.09 -9.09 11.17
CA LEU A 145 -15.65 -8.88 11.25
C LEU A 145 -15.02 -8.98 9.88
N VAL A 146 -13.92 -8.27 9.69
CA VAL A 146 -12.98 -8.47 8.58
C VAL A 146 -11.81 -9.30 9.11
N VAL A 147 -11.52 -10.42 8.46
CA VAL A 147 -10.39 -11.30 8.76
C VAL A 147 -9.38 -11.16 7.63
N LYS A 148 -8.14 -10.87 7.96
CA LYS A 148 -7.07 -10.63 6.96
C LYS A 148 -5.69 -10.97 7.51
N PRO A 149 -4.70 -11.26 6.65
CA PRO A 149 -3.30 -11.31 7.07
C PRO A 149 -2.87 -10.00 7.76
N SER A 150 -1.98 -10.10 8.74
CA SER A 150 -1.48 -8.92 9.49
C SER A 150 -0.53 -8.06 8.67
N SER A 151 0.09 -8.61 7.63
CA SER A 151 0.92 -7.90 6.66
C SER A 151 0.52 -8.26 5.23
N GLY A 152 1.18 -7.65 4.23
CA GLY A 152 0.87 -7.84 2.83
C GLY A 152 -0.24 -6.92 2.32
N GLY A 153 -0.42 -6.92 0.98
CA GLY A 153 -1.30 -6.03 0.25
C GLY A 153 -2.43 -6.73 -0.50
N SER A 154 -3.04 -5.99 -1.42
CA SER A 154 -3.98 -6.48 -2.45
C SER A 154 -5.17 -7.30 -1.96
N ALA A 155 -5.56 -7.20 -0.71
CA ALA A 155 -6.68 -7.92 -0.09
C ALA A 155 -6.60 -9.47 -0.18
N LEU A 156 -5.43 -10.05 -0.45
CA LEU A 156 -5.23 -11.50 -0.46
C LEU A 156 -5.49 -12.09 0.93
N GLY A 157 -6.29 -13.15 0.99
CA GLY A 157 -6.69 -13.79 2.25
C GLY A 157 -7.60 -12.93 3.14
N MET A 158 -8.23 -11.88 2.59
CA MET A 158 -9.22 -11.06 3.29
C MET A 158 -10.61 -11.63 3.07
N SER A 159 -11.37 -11.78 4.17
CA SER A 159 -12.75 -12.24 4.14
C SER A 159 -13.59 -11.53 5.20
N LYS A 160 -14.91 -11.39 4.95
CA LYS A 160 -15.88 -10.96 5.96
C LYS A 160 -16.42 -12.18 6.70
N ALA A 161 -16.57 -12.08 8.01
CA ALA A 161 -17.20 -13.10 8.86
C ALA A 161 -18.43 -12.50 9.53
N TYR A 162 -19.59 -13.11 9.31
CA TYR A 162 -20.86 -12.68 9.89
C TYR A 162 -21.22 -13.46 11.15
N ASP A 163 -20.60 -14.62 11.33
CA ASP A 163 -20.79 -15.49 12.50
C ASP A 163 -19.51 -16.30 12.81
N ALA A 164 -19.57 -17.14 13.85
CA ALA A 164 -18.47 -18.00 14.28
C ALA A 164 -18.09 -19.09 13.26
N GLY A 165 -18.99 -19.48 12.38
CA GLY A 165 -18.73 -20.44 11.30
C GLY A 165 -17.88 -19.81 10.22
N ASP A 166 -18.28 -18.63 9.73
CA ASP A 166 -17.55 -17.81 8.77
C ASP A 166 -16.16 -17.47 9.30
N LEU A 167 -16.06 -17.07 10.58
CA LEU A 167 -14.80 -16.71 11.22
C LEU A 167 -13.76 -17.83 11.12
N ARG A 168 -14.16 -19.09 11.33
CA ARG A 168 -13.24 -20.24 11.21
C ARG A 168 -12.71 -20.41 9.81
N SER A 169 -13.58 -20.31 8.82
CA SER A 169 -13.21 -20.45 7.40
C SER A 169 -12.30 -19.31 6.97
N ALA A 170 -12.65 -18.07 7.30
CA ALA A 170 -11.87 -16.89 7.02
C ALA A 170 -10.47 -16.93 7.65
N MET A 171 -10.35 -17.42 8.89
CA MET A 171 -9.05 -17.58 9.55
C MET A 171 -8.16 -18.66 8.90
N VAL A 172 -8.75 -19.77 8.46
CA VAL A 172 -8.00 -20.81 7.74
C VAL A 172 -7.46 -20.26 6.44
N ASP A 173 -8.26 -19.50 5.70
CA ASP A 173 -7.84 -18.85 4.48
C ASP A 173 -6.74 -17.82 4.74
N ALA A 174 -6.92 -16.90 5.65
CA ALA A 174 -5.92 -15.88 6.00
C ALA A 174 -4.58 -16.50 6.47
N PHE A 175 -4.60 -17.59 7.25
CA PHE A 175 -3.40 -18.31 7.66
C PHE A 175 -2.71 -19.08 6.52
N SER A 176 -3.32 -19.22 5.35
CA SER A 176 -2.65 -19.77 4.18
C SER A 176 -1.66 -18.78 3.54
N TYR A 177 -1.82 -17.50 3.84
CA TYR A 177 -0.98 -16.41 3.33
C TYR A 177 0.08 -15.95 4.34
N GLU A 178 -0.24 -15.97 5.65
CA GLU A 178 0.67 -15.49 6.68
C GLU A 178 0.46 -16.19 8.04
N GLU A 179 1.52 -16.22 8.87
CA GLU A 179 1.46 -16.81 10.23
C GLU A 179 0.68 -15.95 11.25
N HIS A 180 0.43 -14.67 10.96
CA HIS A 180 -0.31 -13.74 11.80
C HIS A 180 -1.57 -13.26 11.09
N VAL A 181 -2.71 -13.38 11.76
CA VAL A 181 -4.00 -12.94 11.23
C VAL A 181 -4.58 -11.84 12.12
N MET A 182 -5.13 -10.82 11.48
CA MET A 182 -5.85 -9.74 12.14
C MET A 182 -7.35 -9.90 11.92
N LEU A 183 -8.10 -9.77 13.01
CA LEU A 183 -9.55 -9.67 13.03
C LEU A 183 -9.90 -8.22 13.36
N GLU A 184 -10.68 -7.60 12.52
CA GLU A 184 -11.02 -6.20 12.62
C GLU A 184 -12.54 -6.02 12.60
N ARG A 185 -13.06 -5.07 13.38
CA ARG A 185 -14.48 -4.69 13.30
C ARG A 185 -14.80 -4.20 11.89
N TYR A 186 -15.81 -4.76 11.28
CA TYR A 186 -16.29 -4.24 10.00
C TYR A 186 -16.90 -2.84 10.17
N VAL A 187 -16.50 -1.92 9.33
CA VAL A 187 -17.10 -0.59 9.19
C VAL A 187 -17.81 -0.55 7.86
N ALA A 188 -19.10 -0.25 7.88
CA ALA A 188 -19.87 0.00 6.66
C ALA A 188 -19.56 1.41 6.16
N GLY A 189 -19.31 1.56 4.87
CA GLY A 189 -18.97 2.86 4.29
C GLY A 189 -18.38 2.73 2.90
N ARG A 190 -17.81 3.83 2.42
CA ARG A 190 -17.16 3.96 1.10
C ARG A 190 -15.65 3.78 1.24
N ASP A 191 -15.05 3.02 0.33
CA ASP A 191 -13.59 2.89 0.24
C ASP A 191 -12.99 4.17 -0.35
N ILE A 192 -12.16 4.85 0.44
CA ILE A 192 -11.48 6.10 0.08
C ILE A 192 -9.97 5.89 0.17
N ALA A 193 -9.26 6.14 -0.92
CA ALA A 193 -7.81 6.08 -0.98
C ALA A 193 -7.22 7.47 -1.20
N VAL A 194 -6.28 7.87 -0.36
CA VAL A 194 -5.57 9.15 -0.49
C VAL A 194 -4.10 8.89 -0.74
N SER A 195 -3.63 9.26 -1.93
CA SER A 195 -2.21 9.21 -2.26
C SER A 195 -1.50 10.46 -1.74
N VAL A 196 -0.31 10.29 -1.19
CA VAL A 196 0.55 11.38 -0.70
C VAL A 196 1.85 11.33 -1.46
N ILE A 197 2.32 12.49 -1.93
CA ILE A 197 3.69 12.71 -2.42
C ILE A 197 4.41 13.60 -1.43
N ASP A 198 5.67 13.30 -1.14
CA ASP A 198 6.49 14.04 -0.16
C ASP A 198 7.84 14.38 -0.80
N LEU A 199 7.96 15.62 -1.24
CA LEU A 199 9.10 16.19 -1.94
C LEU A 199 9.66 17.38 -1.15
N GLU A 200 10.39 18.28 -1.81
CA GLU A 200 11.09 19.41 -1.19
C GLU A 200 10.16 20.32 -0.35
N ASP A 201 8.93 20.55 -0.82
CA ASP A 201 7.94 21.41 -0.16
C ASP A 201 7.16 20.69 0.97
N GLY A 202 7.47 19.40 1.23
CA GLY A 202 6.80 18.55 2.20
C GLY A 202 5.62 17.76 1.62
N PRO A 203 4.90 17.01 2.48
CA PRO A 203 3.86 16.10 2.02
C PRO A 203 2.63 16.82 1.48
N LEU A 204 2.18 16.37 0.31
CA LEU A 204 1.00 16.85 -0.41
C LEU A 204 0.06 15.68 -0.68
N ALA A 205 -1.17 15.76 -0.22
CA ALA A 205 -2.22 14.81 -0.55
C ALA A 205 -2.81 15.10 -1.95
N LEU A 206 -2.80 14.09 -2.80
CA LEU A 206 -3.48 14.13 -4.10
C LEU A 206 -5.00 14.02 -3.89
N PRO A 207 -5.82 14.29 -4.93
CA PRO A 207 -7.26 14.11 -4.85
C PRO A 207 -7.63 12.70 -4.39
N PRO A 208 -8.46 12.54 -3.35
CA PRO A 208 -8.92 11.23 -2.91
C PRO A 208 -9.65 10.48 -4.01
N VAL A 209 -9.44 9.18 -4.07
CA VAL A 209 -10.12 8.26 -4.99
C VAL A 209 -11.13 7.45 -4.21
N GLU A 210 -12.40 7.51 -4.60
CA GLU A 210 -13.45 6.63 -4.09
C GLU A 210 -13.57 5.41 -5.02
N VAL A 211 -13.63 4.23 -4.40
CA VAL A 211 -13.87 2.98 -5.12
C VAL A 211 -15.27 2.49 -4.79
N ALA A 212 -16.07 2.25 -5.82
CA ALA A 212 -17.37 1.60 -5.71
C ALA A 212 -17.34 0.26 -6.44
N THR A 213 -17.81 -0.78 -5.76
CA THR A 213 -17.98 -2.12 -6.31
C THR A 213 -19.44 -2.52 -6.21
N ASP A 214 -19.95 -3.33 -7.15
CA ASP A 214 -21.37 -3.73 -7.21
C ASP A 214 -21.82 -4.48 -5.95
N ASP A 215 -20.92 -5.25 -5.33
CA ASP A 215 -21.20 -6.04 -4.13
C ASP A 215 -20.65 -5.41 -2.84
N GLY A 216 -20.02 -4.24 -2.91
CA GLY A 216 -19.40 -3.55 -1.78
C GLY A 216 -18.14 -4.26 -1.27
N HIS A 217 -17.45 -5.02 -2.15
CA HIS A 217 -16.20 -5.74 -1.83
C HIS A 217 -15.07 -5.32 -2.77
N TYR A 218 -14.12 -4.54 -2.27
CA TYR A 218 -12.91 -4.17 -2.99
C TYR A 218 -11.80 -5.20 -2.71
N ASP A 219 -12.00 -6.43 -3.23
CA ASP A 219 -11.06 -7.54 -3.10
C ASP A 219 -9.97 -7.53 -4.19
N TYR A 220 -9.19 -8.63 -4.31
CA TYR A 220 -8.11 -8.73 -5.29
C TYR A 220 -8.64 -8.66 -6.74
N GLU A 221 -9.75 -9.31 -7.01
CA GLU A 221 -10.33 -9.38 -8.36
C GLU A 221 -10.87 -8.01 -8.77
N ALA A 222 -11.60 -7.33 -7.89
CA ALA A 222 -12.10 -5.97 -8.08
C ALA A 222 -10.97 -4.92 -8.26
N ARG A 223 -9.78 -5.14 -7.68
CA ARG A 223 -8.63 -4.21 -7.80
C ARG A 223 -7.93 -4.26 -9.15
N TYR A 224 -7.94 -5.40 -9.83
CA TYR A 224 -7.09 -5.64 -11.00
C TYR A 224 -7.84 -6.10 -12.25
N THR A 225 -9.17 -6.24 -12.18
CA THR A 225 -10.07 -6.56 -13.29
C THR A 225 -10.85 -5.30 -13.70
N THR A 226 -10.83 -4.95 -14.98
CA THR A 226 -11.23 -3.63 -15.50
C THR A 226 -12.72 -3.31 -15.42
N ASP A 227 -13.61 -4.26 -15.17
CA ASP A 227 -15.05 -4.07 -15.27
C ASP A 227 -15.80 -4.27 -13.93
N GLU A 228 -15.09 -4.49 -12.82
CA GLU A 228 -15.69 -4.81 -11.52
C GLU A 228 -15.71 -3.65 -10.52
N SER A 229 -15.04 -2.54 -10.83
CA SER A 229 -14.96 -1.37 -9.97
C SER A 229 -15.18 -0.08 -10.73
N GLU A 230 -15.96 0.82 -10.15
CA GLU A 230 -16.11 2.20 -10.61
C GLU A 230 -15.28 3.13 -9.72
N TYR A 231 -14.56 4.06 -10.32
CA TYR A 231 -13.68 4.99 -9.63
C TYR A 231 -14.17 6.41 -9.77
N PHE A 232 -14.24 7.15 -8.67
CA PHE A 232 -14.57 8.57 -8.66
C PHE A 232 -13.35 9.37 -8.22
N VAL A 233 -12.86 10.27 -9.07
CA VAL A 233 -11.71 11.12 -8.80
C VAL A 233 -12.02 12.58 -9.19
N PRO A 234 -12.14 13.49 -8.25
CA PRO A 234 -12.08 13.28 -6.80
C PRO A 234 -13.25 12.45 -6.27
N ALA A 235 -13.07 11.85 -5.09
CA ALA A 235 -14.11 11.12 -4.38
C ALA A 235 -15.38 11.98 -4.17
N ARG A 236 -16.54 11.35 -4.08
CA ARG A 236 -17.86 12.03 -3.86
C ARG A 236 -18.01 12.45 -2.40
N LEU A 237 -17.12 13.31 -1.94
CA LEU A 237 -17.06 13.90 -0.62
C LEU A 237 -17.44 15.38 -0.68
N SER A 238 -17.94 15.96 0.41
CA SER A 238 -18.07 17.40 0.56
C SER A 238 -16.69 18.07 0.66
N ASP A 239 -16.61 19.38 0.50
CA ASP A 239 -15.34 20.13 0.58
C ASP A 239 -14.67 19.97 1.97
N ASP A 240 -15.48 19.93 3.06
CA ASP A 240 -15.00 19.72 4.42
C ASP A 240 -14.46 18.30 4.59
N GLU A 241 -15.22 17.27 4.19
CA GLU A 241 -14.78 15.88 4.23
C GLU A 241 -13.51 15.65 3.39
N MET A 242 -13.41 16.30 2.23
CA MET A 242 -12.24 16.24 1.37
C MET A 242 -10.99 16.77 2.09
N THR A 243 -11.13 17.92 2.74
CA THR A 243 -10.06 18.54 3.52
C THR A 243 -9.65 17.68 4.71
N ASP A 244 -10.62 17.10 5.41
CA ASP A 244 -10.39 16.26 6.59
C ASP A 244 -9.64 14.98 6.22
N VAL A 245 -10.07 14.25 5.18
CA VAL A 245 -9.41 13.00 4.80
C VAL A 245 -8.01 13.23 4.22
N GLN A 246 -7.80 14.31 3.48
CA GLN A 246 -6.47 14.68 2.99
C GLN A 246 -5.54 15.05 4.14
N SER A 247 -6.02 15.82 5.11
CA SER A 247 -5.26 16.18 6.31
C SER A 247 -4.91 14.94 7.15
N ALA A 248 -5.86 14.03 7.33
CA ALA A 248 -5.63 12.75 8.02
C ALA A 248 -4.58 11.89 7.29
N ALA A 249 -4.61 11.84 5.96
CA ALA A 249 -3.64 11.09 5.18
C ALA A 249 -2.21 11.65 5.33
N ILE A 250 -2.05 12.98 5.28
CA ILE A 250 -0.77 13.65 5.52
C ILE A 250 -0.28 13.33 6.93
N GLN A 251 -1.14 13.50 7.94
CA GLN A 251 -0.79 13.23 9.34
C GLN A 251 -0.35 11.77 9.54
N ILE A 252 -1.00 10.79 8.88
CA ILE A 252 -0.61 9.38 8.97
C ILE A 252 0.71 9.13 8.24
N HIS A 253 0.92 9.74 7.07
CA HIS A 253 2.18 9.66 6.33
C HIS A 253 3.36 10.14 7.20
N GLU A 254 3.23 11.30 7.84
CA GLU A 254 4.25 11.86 8.75
C GLU A 254 4.42 11.02 10.02
N LEU A 255 3.31 10.56 10.64
CA LEU A 255 3.33 9.73 11.85
C LEU A 255 4.09 8.41 11.65
N LEU A 256 3.87 7.76 10.51
CA LEU A 256 4.57 6.53 10.13
C LEU A 256 5.98 6.81 9.57
N GLY A 257 6.34 8.09 9.40
CA GLY A 257 7.61 8.55 8.86
C GLY A 257 7.82 8.17 7.40
N LEU A 258 6.76 8.01 6.61
CA LEU A 258 6.83 7.61 5.23
C LEU A 258 7.57 8.65 4.38
N ARG A 259 8.04 8.25 3.20
CA ARG A 259 8.92 9.08 2.37
C ARG A 259 8.55 8.95 0.90
N ASP A 260 8.67 10.05 0.17
CA ASP A 260 8.51 10.20 -1.28
C ASP A 260 7.09 10.01 -1.78
N LEU A 261 6.49 8.89 -1.49
CA LEU A 261 5.11 8.57 -1.84
C LEU A 261 4.52 7.52 -0.92
N SER A 262 3.22 7.59 -0.73
CA SER A 262 2.42 6.55 -0.07
C SER A 262 0.97 6.60 -0.54
N ARG A 263 0.18 5.62 -0.14
CA ARG A 263 -1.28 5.65 -0.24
C ARG A 263 -1.88 5.23 1.08
N ILE A 264 -2.76 6.05 1.62
CA ILE A 264 -3.47 5.79 2.87
C ILE A 264 -4.92 5.44 2.53
N ASP A 265 -5.37 4.28 3.01
CA ASP A 265 -6.69 3.74 2.71
C ASP A 265 -7.62 3.91 3.92
N PHE A 266 -8.83 4.43 3.67
CA PHE A 266 -9.86 4.72 4.66
C PHE A 266 -11.19 4.10 4.27
N ILE A 267 -12.06 3.90 5.28
CA ILE A 267 -13.50 3.77 5.08
C ILE A 267 -14.16 5.07 5.57
N ALA A 268 -14.93 5.72 4.69
CA ALA A 268 -15.79 6.84 5.07
C ALA A 268 -17.18 6.29 5.44
N ASP A 269 -17.58 6.39 6.72
CA ASP A 269 -18.88 5.94 7.18
C ASP A 269 -20.02 6.93 6.85
N GLU A 270 -21.27 6.57 7.17
CA GLU A 270 -22.44 7.39 6.89
C GLU A 270 -22.50 8.69 7.73
N ASP A 271 -21.78 8.74 8.84
CA ASP A 271 -21.68 9.90 9.73
C ASP A 271 -20.56 10.86 9.31
N GLY A 272 -19.80 10.54 8.25
CA GLY A 272 -18.68 11.34 7.75
C GLY A 272 -17.35 11.11 8.47
N ASN A 273 -17.23 10.05 9.29
CA ASN A 273 -15.97 9.70 9.93
C ASN A 273 -15.09 8.88 8.99
N PHE A 274 -13.78 9.14 9.05
CA PHE A 274 -12.78 8.41 8.27
C PHE A 274 -12.03 7.41 9.15
N TRP A 275 -12.21 6.12 8.86
CA TRP A 275 -11.58 5.02 9.57
C TRP A 275 -10.33 4.56 8.84
N PHE A 276 -9.15 4.74 9.43
CA PHE A 276 -7.89 4.26 8.87
C PHE A 276 -7.87 2.74 8.75
N ILE A 277 -7.59 2.22 7.56
CA ILE A 277 -7.56 0.79 7.26
C ILE A 277 -6.14 0.30 7.03
N ASP A 278 -5.36 0.99 6.16
CA ASP A 278 -4.03 0.55 5.74
C ASP A 278 -3.16 1.71 5.23
N ALA A 279 -1.83 1.50 5.26
CA ALA A 279 -0.85 2.41 4.67
C ALA A 279 0.06 1.65 3.70
N ASN A 280 0.07 2.05 2.44
CA ASN A 280 0.84 1.41 1.39
C ASN A 280 2.11 2.22 1.11
N VAL A 281 3.27 1.61 1.30
CA VAL A 281 4.60 2.21 1.09
C VAL A 281 5.07 2.14 -0.37
N SER A 282 4.48 1.25 -1.15
CA SER A 282 4.75 1.05 -2.58
C SER A 282 3.42 0.85 -3.33
N PRO A 283 2.63 1.93 -3.50
CA PRO A 283 1.33 1.81 -4.16
C PRO A 283 1.46 1.29 -5.58
N GLY A 284 0.46 0.53 -6.04
CA GLY A 284 0.39 0.05 -7.42
C GLY A 284 0.40 1.20 -8.42
N MET A 285 1.05 0.97 -9.58
CA MET A 285 1.22 1.96 -10.65
C MET A 285 0.63 1.48 -11.99
N THR A 286 -0.33 0.55 -11.96
CA THR A 286 -1.06 0.09 -13.17
C THR A 286 -2.14 1.09 -13.58
N ASP A 287 -2.79 0.87 -14.71
CA ASP A 287 -3.85 1.75 -15.20
C ASP A 287 -5.10 1.76 -14.28
N THR A 288 -5.35 0.68 -13.56
CA THR A 288 -6.43 0.58 -12.58
C THR A 288 -6.00 0.95 -11.16
N SER A 289 -4.72 1.26 -10.94
CA SER A 289 -4.21 1.61 -9.61
C SER A 289 -4.62 3.02 -9.19
N LEU A 290 -4.86 3.20 -7.89
CA LEU A 290 -5.45 4.44 -7.35
C LEU A 290 -4.47 5.61 -7.33
N PHE A 291 -3.16 5.35 -7.12
CA PHE A 291 -2.14 6.41 -7.16
C PHE A 291 -2.05 7.09 -8.54
N PRO A 292 -1.92 6.36 -9.67
CA PRO A 292 -1.95 6.99 -10.99
C PRO A 292 -3.23 7.76 -11.30
N GLN A 293 -4.38 7.26 -10.89
CA GLN A 293 -5.66 7.96 -11.10
C GLN A 293 -5.71 9.30 -10.36
N ALA A 294 -5.27 9.32 -9.09
CA ALA A 294 -5.15 10.54 -8.32
C ALA A 294 -4.14 11.53 -8.94
N ALA A 295 -3.01 11.02 -9.45
CA ALA A 295 -1.98 11.82 -10.11
C ALA A 295 -2.49 12.45 -11.40
N GLU A 296 -3.17 11.71 -12.25
CA GLU A 296 -3.74 12.20 -13.50
C GLU A 296 -4.83 13.27 -13.28
N ALA A 297 -5.56 13.20 -12.16
CA ALA A 297 -6.54 14.23 -11.80
C ALA A 297 -5.90 15.58 -11.42
N THR A 298 -4.61 15.61 -11.08
CA THR A 298 -3.87 16.86 -10.77
C THR A 298 -3.10 17.42 -11.96
N GLY A 299 -2.99 16.66 -13.05
CA GLY A 299 -2.28 17.08 -14.26
C GLY A 299 -1.66 15.93 -15.01
N SER A 300 -0.55 15.38 -14.52
CA SER A 300 0.19 14.35 -15.24
C SER A 300 0.90 13.38 -14.31
N PHE A 301 0.57 12.11 -14.45
CA PHE A 301 1.30 11.02 -13.80
C PHE A 301 2.79 11.02 -14.21
N ASP A 302 3.08 11.34 -15.47
CA ASP A 302 4.45 11.40 -15.98
C ASP A 302 5.29 12.48 -15.28
N GLU A 303 4.70 13.66 -15.03
CA GLU A 303 5.38 14.77 -14.33
C GLU A 303 5.62 14.43 -12.86
N ILE A 304 4.67 13.78 -12.19
CA ILE A 304 4.84 13.35 -10.80
C ILE A 304 5.96 12.31 -10.70
N CYS A 305 6.00 11.32 -11.59
CA CYS A 305 7.08 10.34 -11.62
C CYS A 305 8.46 11.00 -11.82
N ALA A 306 8.55 11.97 -12.72
CA ALA A 306 9.76 12.73 -12.95
C ALA A 306 10.20 13.51 -11.72
N SER A 307 9.28 14.25 -11.09
CA SER A 307 9.56 15.04 -9.88
C SER A 307 10.04 14.17 -8.71
N ILE A 308 9.45 13.01 -8.51
CA ILE A 308 9.90 12.04 -7.48
C ILE A 308 11.35 11.61 -7.76
N VAL A 309 11.68 11.24 -9.01
CA VAL A 309 13.05 10.81 -9.37
C VAL A 309 14.06 11.93 -9.21
N GLU A 310 13.73 13.14 -9.67
CA GLU A 310 14.61 14.31 -9.55
C GLU A 310 14.89 14.65 -8.09
N TYR A 311 13.89 14.59 -7.24
CA TYR A 311 14.03 14.83 -5.80
C TYR A 311 14.89 13.74 -5.13
N VAL A 312 14.64 12.48 -5.43
CA VAL A 312 15.39 11.34 -4.85
C VAL A 312 16.84 11.37 -5.29
N ALA A 313 17.14 11.76 -6.54
CA ALA A 313 18.52 11.87 -7.06
C ALA A 313 19.37 12.87 -6.27
N GLN A 314 18.79 13.84 -5.59
CA GLN A 314 19.51 14.82 -4.76
C GLN A 314 20.01 14.25 -3.42
N ARG A 315 19.62 13.01 -3.07
CA ARG A 315 20.07 12.34 -1.84
C ARG A 315 21.42 11.62 -1.99
N ALA A 316 22.07 11.70 -3.16
CA ALA A 316 23.33 11.04 -3.44
C ALA A 316 24.54 11.70 -2.75
#